data_49b6465ed2e8971a960884c63a545392
#
_entry.id   49b6465ed2e8971a960884c63a545392
#
_cell.length_a   1.000
_cell.length_b   1.000
_cell.length_c   1.000
_cell.angle_alpha   90.00
_cell.angle_beta   90.00
_cell.angle_gamma   90.00
#
_symmetry.space_group_name_H-M   'P 1'
#
loop_
_entity.id
_entity.type
_entity.pdbx_description
1 polymer ?
#
loop_
_entity_poly.entity_id
_entity_poly.type
_entity_poly.pdbx_seq_one_letter_code
_entity_poly.pdbx_strand_id
1 'polypeptide(L)'
;MARKKEYIESEVVEKAMNLFWRNGYETTSMQMLEKEMGINKFSIYASFGNKHGLFIESLKSYKKRVNSIFENFKQANKGVEDIKEFFYDSVRICNENGNQKGCLITNTYNEFSESEDALIQAEMKSFMNEVKNLFIEKLGMDDSKDKETILKQANYLLLAKHGLAAATRVNSQQEIEDYIEMIFKNI
;
A
#
# COMPACT_ATOMS: atom_id res chain seq x y z
N MET A 1 -20.35 11.58 32.27
CA MET A 1 -19.11 10.76 32.27
C MET A 1 -18.96 10.10 30.91
N ALA A 2 -17.83 10.30 30.21
CA ALA A 2 -17.55 9.59 28.97
C ALA A 2 -17.40 8.09 29.28
N ARG A 3 -18.15 7.24 28.57
CA ARG A 3 -18.08 5.79 28.73
C ARG A 3 -16.64 5.34 28.34
N LYS A 4 -15.97 4.62 29.24
CA LYS A 4 -14.61 4.09 28.98
C LYS A 4 -14.67 3.18 27.76
N LYS A 5 -13.78 3.41 26.77
CA LYS A 5 -13.64 2.49 25.62
C LYS A 5 -13.27 1.11 26.13
N GLU A 6 -14.02 0.09 25.75
CA GLU A 6 -13.81 -1.32 26.16
C GLU A 6 -12.96 -2.09 25.14
N TYR A 7 -12.32 -1.42 24.19
CA TYR A 7 -11.52 -2.00 23.11
C TYR A 7 -10.24 -1.20 22.88
N ILE A 8 -9.25 -1.87 22.33
CA ILE A 8 -7.98 -1.25 21.91
C ILE A 8 -8.17 -0.74 20.48
N GLU A 9 -8.04 0.57 20.29
CA GLU A 9 -8.35 1.24 19.02
C GLU A 9 -7.48 0.72 17.87
N SER A 10 -6.19 0.47 18.09
CA SER A 10 -5.30 -0.08 17.07
C SER A 10 -5.72 -1.48 16.59
N GLU A 11 -6.23 -2.33 17.49
CA GLU A 11 -6.70 -3.68 17.12
C GLU A 11 -7.95 -3.64 16.25
N VAL A 12 -8.92 -2.78 16.59
CA VAL A 12 -10.13 -2.67 15.79
C VAL A 12 -9.88 -2.00 14.44
N VAL A 13 -8.95 -1.03 14.37
CA VAL A 13 -8.50 -0.43 13.10
C VAL A 13 -7.80 -1.47 12.23
N GLU A 14 -6.97 -2.34 12.80
CA GLU A 14 -6.31 -3.42 12.04
C GLU A 14 -7.33 -4.40 11.44
N LYS A 15 -8.37 -4.76 12.18
CA LYS A 15 -9.48 -5.59 11.68
C LYS A 15 -10.21 -4.89 10.53
N ALA A 16 -10.54 -3.60 10.69
CA ALA A 16 -11.17 -2.80 9.63
C ALA A 16 -10.27 -2.69 8.39
N MET A 17 -8.98 -2.43 8.58
CA MET A 17 -7.98 -2.38 7.50
C MET A 17 -7.96 -3.70 6.72
N ASN A 18 -7.92 -4.84 7.39
CA ASN A 18 -7.93 -6.14 6.74
C ASN A 18 -9.23 -6.41 5.97
N LEU A 19 -10.38 -5.91 6.47
CA LEU A 19 -11.66 -6.03 5.78
C LEU A 19 -11.71 -5.16 4.52
N PHE A 20 -11.30 -3.89 4.61
CA PHE A 20 -11.18 -3.00 3.46
C PHE A 20 -10.18 -3.52 2.43
N TRP A 21 -9.08 -4.11 2.88
CA TRP A 21 -8.07 -4.67 1.99
C TRP A 21 -8.60 -5.84 1.15
N ARG A 22 -9.45 -6.68 1.74
CA ARG A 22 -10.10 -7.81 1.03
C ARG A 22 -11.19 -7.37 0.07
N ASN A 23 -12.01 -6.44 0.52
CA ASN A 23 -13.29 -6.14 -0.15
C ASN A 23 -13.28 -4.82 -0.94
N GLY A 24 -12.37 -3.90 -0.65
CA GLY A 24 -12.45 -2.51 -1.09
C GLY A 24 -13.32 -1.63 -0.17
N TYR A 25 -13.29 -0.35 -0.40
CA TYR A 25 -14.04 0.63 0.40
C TYR A 25 -15.54 0.56 0.12
N GLU A 26 -15.96 0.66 -1.16
CA GLU A 26 -17.39 0.76 -1.52
C GLU A 26 -18.18 -0.48 -1.09
N THR A 27 -17.64 -1.66 -1.33
CA THR A 27 -18.32 -2.93 -1.01
C THR A 27 -18.32 -3.28 0.47
N THR A 28 -17.50 -2.62 1.29
CA THR A 28 -17.47 -2.83 2.74
C THR A 28 -18.59 -2.03 3.42
N SER A 29 -19.60 -2.72 3.96
CA SER A 29 -20.71 -2.11 4.69
C SER A 29 -20.37 -1.85 6.15
N MET A 30 -21.11 -0.94 6.80
CA MET A 30 -21.00 -0.70 8.25
C MET A 30 -21.33 -1.95 9.07
N GLN A 31 -22.26 -2.78 8.61
CA GLN A 31 -22.62 -4.02 9.27
C GLN A 31 -21.46 -5.05 9.23
N MET A 32 -20.75 -5.12 8.11
CA MET A 32 -19.54 -5.96 8.00
C MET A 32 -18.44 -5.45 8.93
N LEU A 33 -18.27 -4.12 9.04
CA LEU A 33 -17.30 -3.52 9.95
C LEU A 33 -17.63 -3.82 11.42
N GLU A 34 -18.89 -3.66 11.85
CA GLU A 34 -19.33 -4.01 13.21
C GLU A 34 -18.98 -5.46 13.55
N LYS A 35 -19.30 -6.38 12.64
CA LYS A 35 -19.04 -7.81 12.82
C LYS A 35 -17.54 -8.13 12.90
N GLU A 36 -16.74 -7.59 11.99
CA GLU A 36 -15.29 -7.84 11.93
C GLU A 36 -14.53 -7.20 13.10
N MET A 37 -14.89 -5.95 13.43
CA MET A 37 -14.25 -5.21 14.52
C MET A 37 -14.68 -5.71 15.91
N GLY A 38 -15.86 -6.32 16.03
CA GLY A 38 -16.44 -6.73 17.30
C GLY A 38 -16.91 -5.58 18.17
N ILE A 39 -17.19 -4.41 17.60
CA ILE A 39 -17.71 -3.22 18.27
C ILE A 39 -18.93 -2.71 17.52
N ASN A 40 -19.86 -2.08 18.23
CA ASN A 40 -21.09 -1.59 17.64
C ASN A 40 -20.88 -0.29 16.84
N LYS A 41 -21.84 0.01 15.95
CA LYS A 41 -21.84 1.18 15.07
C LYS A 41 -21.66 2.51 15.81
N PHE A 42 -22.25 2.65 17.01
CA PHE A 42 -22.10 3.85 17.83
C PHE A 42 -20.66 4.08 18.27
N SER A 43 -19.96 2.98 18.65
CA SER A 43 -18.56 3.03 19.02
C SER A 43 -17.68 3.40 17.82
N ILE A 44 -18.00 2.89 16.62
CA ILE A 44 -17.28 3.24 15.38
C ILE A 44 -17.44 4.73 15.10
N TYR A 45 -18.68 5.25 15.12
CA TYR A 45 -18.92 6.68 14.88
C TYR A 45 -18.29 7.56 15.95
N ALA A 46 -18.33 7.16 17.21
CA ALA A 46 -17.73 7.93 18.30
C ALA A 46 -16.20 8.03 18.20
N SER A 47 -15.53 7.01 17.65
CA SER A 47 -14.05 6.98 17.52
C SER A 47 -13.56 7.54 16.19
N PHE A 48 -14.27 7.28 15.10
CA PHE A 48 -13.77 7.52 13.73
C PHE A 48 -14.69 8.48 12.93
N GLY A 49 -15.79 8.93 13.50
CA GLY A 49 -16.75 9.84 12.87
C GLY A 49 -17.69 9.13 11.88
N ASN A 50 -17.13 8.44 10.90
CA ASN A 50 -17.87 7.71 9.86
C ASN A 50 -17.02 6.61 9.21
N LYS A 51 -17.57 5.89 8.22
CA LYS A 51 -16.85 4.88 7.43
C LYS A 51 -15.57 5.44 6.77
N HIS A 52 -15.66 6.66 6.25
CA HIS A 52 -14.54 7.34 5.60
C HIS A 52 -13.40 7.62 6.60
N GLY A 53 -13.69 8.18 7.78
CA GLY A 53 -12.69 8.41 8.82
C GLY A 53 -12.02 7.11 9.28
N LEU A 54 -12.80 6.03 9.43
CA LEU A 54 -12.24 4.71 9.73
C LEU A 54 -11.36 4.19 8.59
N PHE A 55 -11.71 4.45 7.33
CA PHE A 55 -10.90 4.05 6.19
C PHE A 55 -9.57 4.81 6.14
N ILE A 56 -9.56 6.12 6.41
CA ILE A 56 -8.31 6.91 6.53
C ILE A 56 -7.40 6.33 7.63
N GLU A 57 -7.95 5.99 8.80
CA GLU A 57 -7.17 5.35 9.87
C GLU A 57 -6.64 3.96 9.45
N SER A 58 -7.41 3.22 8.64
CA SER A 58 -6.98 1.94 8.06
C SER A 58 -5.82 2.11 7.08
N LEU A 59 -5.83 3.15 6.23
CA LEU A 59 -4.71 3.48 5.33
C LEU A 59 -3.44 3.84 6.13
N LYS A 60 -3.59 4.60 7.21
CA LYS A 60 -2.46 4.93 8.11
C LYS A 60 -1.91 3.67 8.81
N SER A 61 -2.79 2.76 9.23
CA SER A 61 -2.41 1.48 9.81
C SER A 61 -1.64 0.61 8.81
N TYR A 62 -2.09 0.56 7.56
CA TYR A 62 -1.38 -0.14 6.48
C TYR A 62 0.01 0.45 6.22
N LYS A 63 0.12 1.78 6.16
CA LYS A 63 1.43 2.45 6.01
C LYS A 63 2.40 2.07 7.14
N LYS A 64 1.91 2.00 8.38
CA LYS A 64 2.73 1.53 9.54
C LYS A 64 3.16 0.08 9.37
N ARG A 65 2.27 -0.79 8.86
CA ARG A 65 2.57 -2.21 8.63
C ARG A 65 3.68 -2.41 7.60
N VAL A 66 3.71 -1.61 6.54
CA VAL A 66 4.74 -1.69 5.49
C VAL A 66 5.98 -0.87 5.79
N ASN A 67 5.99 -0.11 6.88
CA ASN A 67 7.06 0.85 7.20
C ASN A 67 8.46 0.20 7.29
N SER A 68 8.56 -1.01 7.84
CA SER A 68 9.84 -1.72 7.94
C SER A 68 10.49 -1.96 6.58
N ILE A 69 9.70 -2.26 5.55
CA ILE A 69 10.20 -2.42 4.18
C ILE A 69 10.72 -1.09 3.64
N PHE A 70 10.00 0.01 3.90
CA PHE A 70 10.45 1.34 3.49
C PHE A 70 11.73 1.77 4.20
N GLU A 71 11.83 1.52 5.50
CA GLU A 71 13.04 1.85 6.25
C GLU A 71 14.25 1.01 5.79
N ASN A 72 14.08 -0.29 5.56
CA ASN A 72 15.11 -1.15 5.00
C ASN A 72 15.55 -0.63 3.62
N PHE A 73 14.60 -0.28 2.75
CA PHE A 73 14.87 0.26 1.43
C PHE A 73 15.60 1.60 1.47
N LYS A 74 15.23 2.52 2.38
CA LYS A 74 15.93 3.79 2.58
C LYS A 74 17.38 3.60 3.00
N GLN A 75 17.63 2.68 3.94
CA GLN A 75 18.97 2.44 4.50
C GLN A 75 19.89 1.62 3.59
N ALA A 76 19.36 0.89 2.64
CA ALA A 76 20.12 0.10 1.68
C ALA A 76 20.96 1.00 0.76
N ASN A 77 22.06 0.49 0.20
CA ASN A 77 23.04 1.29 -0.55
C ASN A 77 23.62 0.57 -1.79
N LYS A 78 22.85 -0.38 -2.36
CA LYS A 78 23.23 -1.15 -3.55
C LYS A 78 22.59 -0.63 -4.85
N GLY A 79 21.87 0.49 -4.78
CA GLY A 79 21.25 1.12 -5.94
C GLY A 79 20.09 0.32 -6.53
N VAL A 80 20.22 -0.11 -7.79
CA VAL A 80 19.18 -0.85 -8.53
C VAL A 80 18.80 -2.17 -7.83
N GLU A 81 19.77 -2.87 -7.23
CA GLU A 81 19.50 -4.11 -6.51
C GLU A 81 18.56 -3.90 -5.31
N ASP A 82 18.66 -2.76 -4.64
CA ASP A 82 17.74 -2.42 -3.55
C ASP A 82 16.31 -2.22 -4.06
N ILE A 83 16.15 -1.64 -5.26
CA ILE A 83 14.83 -1.50 -5.90
C ILE A 83 14.25 -2.88 -6.22
N LYS A 84 15.07 -3.78 -6.75
CA LYS A 84 14.65 -5.16 -7.05
C LYS A 84 14.21 -5.90 -5.78
N GLU A 85 14.97 -5.78 -4.69
CA GLU A 85 14.61 -6.37 -3.40
C GLU A 85 13.29 -5.78 -2.86
N PHE A 86 13.10 -4.46 -2.98
CA PHE A 86 11.84 -3.79 -2.61
C PHE A 86 10.63 -4.31 -3.41
N PHE A 87 10.81 -4.69 -4.68
CA PHE A 87 9.76 -5.34 -5.47
C PHE A 87 9.38 -6.70 -4.87
N TYR A 88 10.35 -7.54 -4.53
CA TYR A 88 10.10 -8.84 -3.88
C TYR A 88 9.46 -8.69 -2.51
N ASP A 89 9.90 -7.73 -1.70
CA ASP A 89 9.32 -7.43 -0.40
C ASP A 89 7.86 -6.99 -0.52
N SER A 90 7.57 -6.15 -1.52
CA SER A 90 6.21 -5.72 -1.82
C SER A 90 5.30 -6.89 -2.19
N VAL A 91 5.78 -7.88 -2.95
CA VAL A 91 5.04 -9.10 -3.29
C VAL A 91 4.79 -9.96 -2.06
N ARG A 92 5.78 -10.11 -1.17
CA ARG A 92 5.62 -10.86 0.08
C ARG A 92 4.47 -10.33 0.93
N ILE A 93 4.35 -8.99 1.07
CA ILE A 93 3.21 -8.37 1.77
C ILE A 93 1.89 -8.64 1.06
N CYS A 94 1.85 -8.51 -0.28
CA CYS A 94 0.63 -8.75 -1.04
C CYS A 94 0.08 -10.17 -0.85
N ASN A 95 0.96 -11.14 -0.58
CA ASN A 95 0.64 -12.57 -0.43
C ASN A 95 0.62 -13.05 1.03
N GLU A 96 0.72 -12.16 1.99
CA GLU A 96 0.80 -12.50 3.41
C GLU A 96 -0.40 -13.36 3.86
N ASN A 97 -0.11 -14.44 4.58
CA ASN A 97 -1.09 -15.42 5.07
C ASN A 97 -1.88 -16.15 3.95
N GLY A 98 -1.30 -16.29 2.75
CA GLY A 98 -1.94 -16.99 1.62
C GLY A 98 -3.14 -16.23 1.01
N ASN A 99 -3.36 -14.99 1.41
CA ASN A 99 -4.39 -14.13 0.86
C ASN A 99 -3.78 -13.21 -0.20
N GLN A 100 -4.09 -13.46 -1.45
CA GLN A 100 -3.69 -12.64 -2.60
C GLN A 100 -4.50 -11.31 -2.63
N LYS A 101 -4.18 -10.39 -1.71
CA LYS A 101 -4.95 -9.14 -1.55
C LYS A 101 -4.45 -7.99 -2.43
N GLY A 102 -3.28 -8.13 -3.03
CA GLY A 102 -2.59 -7.01 -3.68
C GLY A 102 -2.09 -5.97 -2.66
N CYS A 103 -1.83 -4.76 -3.12
CA CYS A 103 -1.46 -3.63 -2.25
C CYS A 103 -2.70 -2.79 -1.92
N LEU A 104 -2.99 -2.57 -0.63
CA LEU A 104 -4.14 -1.76 -0.22
C LEU A 104 -4.10 -0.35 -0.85
N ILE A 105 -2.93 0.28 -0.90
CA ILE A 105 -2.76 1.61 -1.50
C ILE A 105 -3.07 1.59 -3.00
N THR A 106 -2.56 0.60 -3.75
CA THR A 106 -2.85 0.47 -5.19
C THR A 106 -4.33 0.17 -5.43
N ASN A 107 -4.94 -0.68 -4.61
CA ASN A 107 -6.37 -0.98 -4.70
C ASN A 107 -7.19 0.30 -4.47
N THR A 108 -6.85 1.09 -3.44
CA THR A 108 -7.49 2.38 -3.14
C THR A 108 -7.29 3.37 -4.29
N TYR A 109 -6.10 3.47 -4.85
CA TYR A 109 -5.81 4.34 -5.99
C TYR A 109 -6.73 4.04 -7.18
N ASN A 110 -6.94 2.76 -7.49
CA ASN A 110 -7.84 2.35 -8.57
C ASN A 110 -9.32 2.62 -8.24
N GLU A 111 -9.76 2.33 -7.01
CA GLU A 111 -11.15 2.51 -6.58
C GLU A 111 -11.55 3.99 -6.51
N PHE A 112 -10.61 4.88 -6.14
CA PHE A 112 -10.83 6.31 -6.00
C PHE A 112 -10.30 7.14 -7.18
N SER A 113 -9.98 6.51 -8.32
CA SER A 113 -9.40 7.19 -9.49
C SER A 113 -10.27 8.31 -10.06
N GLU A 114 -11.60 8.16 -10.00
CA GLU A 114 -12.59 9.14 -10.44
C GLU A 114 -13.25 9.89 -9.29
N SER A 115 -12.80 9.69 -8.05
CA SER A 115 -13.38 10.31 -6.86
C SER A 115 -12.87 11.74 -6.68
N GLU A 116 -13.74 12.65 -6.21
CA GLU A 116 -13.37 13.99 -5.78
C GLU A 116 -12.88 14.05 -4.31
N ASP A 117 -12.63 12.91 -3.68
CA ASP A 117 -12.15 12.83 -2.30
C ASP A 117 -10.71 13.32 -2.17
N ALA A 118 -10.58 14.62 -1.89
CA ALA A 118 -9.27 15.28 -1.79
C ALA A 118 -8.35 14.67 -0.72
N LEU A 119 -8.91 14.12 0.37
CA LEU A 119 -8.11 13.53 1.45
C LEU A 119 -7.50 12.20 1.01
N ILE A 120 -8.30 11.31 0.44
CA ILE A 120 -7.81 10.03 -0.06
C ILE A 120 -6.84 10.26 -1.22
N GLN A 121 -7.16 11.17 -2.14
CA GLN A 121 -6.27 11.50 -3.25
C GLN A 121 -4.92 12.06 -2.78
N ALA A 122 -4.92 12.93 -1.77
CA ALA A 122 -3.67 13.45 -1.19
C ALA A 122 -2.83 12.34 -0.53
N GLU A 123 -3.47 11.44 0.21
CA GLU A 123 -2.80 10.27 0.81
C GLU A 123 -2.16 9.35 -0.23
N MET A 124 -2.89 9.05 -1.32
CA MET A 124 -2.38 8.22 -2.41
C MET A 124 -1.21 8.89 -3.13
N LYS A 125 -1.36 10.18 -3.50
CA LYS A 125 -0.32 10.96 -4.17
C LYS A 125 0.95 11.08 -3.33
N SER A 126 0.79 11.31 -2.02
CA SER A 126 1.91 11.36 -1.08
C SER A 126 2.70 10.06 -1.07
N PHE A 127 2.00 8.92 -0.94
CA PHE A 127 2.65 7.61 -0.94
C PHE A 127 3.37 7.31 -2.26
N MET A 128 2.72 7.60 -3.40
CA MET A 128 3.32 7.36 -4.71
C MET A 128 4.57 8.22 -4.95
N ASN A 129 4.51 9.48 -4.52
CA ASN A 129 5.67 10.38 -4.61
C ASN A 129 6.83 9.91 -3.72
N GLU A 130 6.55 9.40 -2.52
CA GLU A 130 7.58 8.83 -1.65
C GLU A 130 8.29 7.65 -2.33
N VAL A 131 7.54 6.69 -2.86
CA VAL A 131 8.10 5.55 -3.60
C VAL A 131 8.94 6.02 -4.79
N LYS A 132 8.41 6.95 -5.61
CA LYS A 132 9.11 7.47 -6.77
C LYS A 132 10.42 8.17 -6.39
N ASN A 133 10.42 8.98 -5.33
CA ASN A 133 11.62 9.67 -4.86
C ASN A 133 12.69 8.70 -4.39
N LEU A 134 12.32 7.62 -3.72
CA LEU A 134 13.25 6.55 -3.34
C LEU A 134 13.84 5.85 -4.57
N PHE A 135 13.04 5.60 -5.62
CA PHE A 135 13.57 5.06 -6.87
C PHE A 135 14.56 6.02 -7.53
N ILE A 136 14.25 7.33 -7.58
CA ILE A 136 15.16 8.35 -8.12
C ILE A 136 16.48 8.36 -7.34
N GLU A 137 16.43 8.29 -6.00
CA GLU A 137 17.61 8.25 -5.13
C GLU A 137 18.48 7.03 -5.45
N LYS A 138 17.89 5.83 -5.49
CA LYS A 138 18.62 4.59 -5.75
C LYS A 138 19.19 4.51 -7.16
N LEU A 139 18.43 4.95 -8.17
CA LEU A 139 18.90 5.04 -9.56
C LEU A 139 20.04 6.04 -9.72
N GLY A 140 20.01 7.14 -8.94
CA GLY A 140 21.04 8.17 -8.93
C GLY A 140 22.36 7.76 -8.28
N MET A 141 22.47 6.54 -7.70
CA MET A 141 23.74 5.99 -7.23
C MET A 141 24.66 5.52 -8.38
N ASP A 142 24.11 5.42 -9.59
CA ASP A 142 24.84 5.13 -10.80
C ASP A 142 25.22 6.43 -11.52
N ASP A 143 26.47 6.87 -11.33
CA ASP A 143 27.00 8.12 -11.90
C ASP A 143 27.01 8.15 -13.44
N SER A 144 26.82 7.00 -14.12
CA SER A 144 26.74 6.91 -15.57
C SER A 144 25.39 7.39 -16.14
N LYS A 145 24.36 7.52 -15.29
CA LYS A 145 23.00 7.90 -15.68
C LYS A 145 22.77 9.40 -15.58
N ASP A 146 22.25 9.99 -16.63
CA ASP A 146 21.78 11.36 -16.56
C ASP A 146 20.41 11.50 -15.85
N LYS A 147 20.08 12.73 -15.46
CA LYS A 147 18.83 13.01 -14.71
C LYS A 147 17.57 12.65 -15.50
N GLU A 148 17.60 12.76 -16.82
CA GLU A 148 16.44 12.46 -17.68
C GLU A 148 16.20 10.93 -17.70
N THR A 149 17.25 10.16 -17.86
CA THR A 149 17.22 8.68 -17.79
C THR A 149 16.72 8.20 -16.45
N ILE A 150 17.27 8.74 -15.34
CA ILE A 150 16.83 8.42 -13.97
C ILE A 150 15.33 8.67 -13.81
N LEU A 151 14.82 9.81 -14.27
CA LEU A 151 13.41 10.14 -14.16
C LEU A 151 12.52 9.21 -15.00
N LYS A 152 12.93 8.86 -16.20
CA LYS A 152 12.21 7.91 -17.07
C LYS A 152 12.17 6.52 -16.45
N GLN A 153 13.29 6.03 -15.92
CA GLN A 153 13.37 4.74 -15.24
C GLN A 153 12.53 4.73 -13.94
N ALA A 154 12.54 5.80 -13.14
CA ALA A 154 11.72 5.91 -11.94
C ALA A 154 10.21 5.90 -12.27
N ASN A 155 9.78 6.57 -13.34
CA ASN A 155 8.40 6.53 -13.82
C ASN A 155 8.01 5.10 -14.26
N TYR A 156 8.87 4.46 -15.04
CA TYR A 156 8.66 3.08 -15.49
C TYR A 156 8.53 2.11 -14.31
N LEU A 157 9.46 2.18 -13.34
CA LEU A 157 9.43 1.34 -12.15
C LEU A 157 8.20 1.57 -11.28
N LEU A 158 7.74 2.82 -11.15
CA LEU A 158 6.53 3.11 -10.39
C LEU A 158 5.30 2.47 -11.04
N LEU A 159 5.16 2.58 -12.37
CA LEU A 159 4.06 1.95 -13.12
C LEU A 159 4.17 0.42 -13.07
N ALA A 160 5.38 -0.14 -13.22
CA ALA A 160 5.62 -1.57 -13.08
C ALA A 160 5.23 -2.09 -11.70
N LYS A 161 5.55 -1.33 -10.64
CA LYS A 161 5.14 -1.67 -9.26
C LYS A 161 3.62 -1.66 -9.08
N HIS A 162 2.90 -0.72 -9.71
CA HIS A 162 1.44 -0.71 -9.69
C HIS A 162 0.85 -1.93 -10.39
N GLY A 163 1.36 -2.24 -11.59
CA GLY A 163 0.95 -3.43 -12.33
C GLY A 163 1.22 -4.72 -11.54
N LEU A 164 2.41 -4.82 -10.92
CA LEU A 164 2.79 -5.94 -10.09
C LEU A 164 1.83 -6.14 -8.91
N ALA A 165 1.49 -5.05 -8.19
CA ALA A 165 0.58 -5.13 -7.04
C ALA A 165 -0.82 -5.64 -7.43
N ALA A 166 -1.31 -5.27 -8.62
CA ALA A 166 -2.56 -5.80 -9.15
C ALA A 166 -2.42 -7.27 -9.59
N ALA A 167 -1.32 -7.61 -10.26
CA ALA A 167 -1.03 -8.95 -10.80
C ALA A 167 -0.92 -10.00 -9.69
N THR A 168 -0.41 -9.67 -8.50
CA THR A 168 -0.31 -10.60 -7.37
C THR A 168 -1.66 -11.19 -6.93
N ARG A 169 -2.78 -10.62 -7.35
CA ARG A 169 -4.12 -11.11 -7.01
C ARG A 169 -4.57 -12.30 -7.87
N VAL A 170 -4.02 -12.46 -9.05
CA VAL A 170 -4.55 -13.40 -10.08
C VAL A 170 -3.48 -14.24 -10.75
N ASN A 171 -2.19 -13.86 -10.65
CA ASN A 171 -1.10 -14.56 -11.31
C ASN A 171 -0.37 -15.50 -10.34
N SER A 172 0.26 -16.53 -10.90
CA SER A 172 1.13 -17.45 -10.16
C SER A 172 2.41 -16.77 -9.67
N GLN A 173 3.03 -17.37 -8.66
CA GLN A 173 4.32 -16.87 -8.14
C GLN A 173 5.38 -16.82 -9.25
N GLN A 174 5.44 -17.84 -10.12
CA GLN A 174 6.42 -17.88 -11.22
C GLN A 174 6.23 -16.71 -12.20
N GLU A 175 4.99 -16.41 -12.61
CA GLU A 175 4.70 -15.28 -13.50
C GLU A 175 5.10 -13.94 -12.86
N ILE A 176 4.92 -13.79 -11.56
CA ILE A 176 5.33 -12.61 -10.81
C ILE A 176 6.87 -12.49 -10.76
N GLU A 177 7.55 -13.60 -10.49
CA GLU A 177 9.03 -13.64 -10.48
C GLU A 177 9.61 -13.34 -11.88
N ASP A 178 9.08 -13.95 -12.93
CA ASP A 178 9.48 -13.70 -14.32
C ASP A 178 9.28 -12.21 -14.68
N TYR A 179 8.17 -11.62 -14.26
CA TYR A 179 7.91 -10.19 -14.49
C TYR A 179 8.95 -9.31 -13.81
N ILE A 180 9.28 -9.58 -12.54
CA ILE A 180 10.31 -8.82 -11.80
C ILE A 180 11.67 -8.98 -12.50
N GLU A 181 12.08 -10.21 -12.82
CA GLU A 181 13.36 -10.45 -13.50
C GLU A 181 13.47 -9.70 -14.83
N MET A 182 12.39 -9.65 -15.61
CA MET A 182 12.37 -8.95 -16.89
C MET A 182 12.41 -7.42 -16.75
N ILE A 183 11.81 -6.84 -15.69
CA ILE A 183 11.93 -5.42 -15.38
C ILE A 183 13.40 -5.04 -15.20
N PHE A 184 14.10 -5.77 -14.33
CA PHE A 184 15.46 -5.42 -13.93
C PHE A 184 16.55 -5.87 -14.91
N LYS A 185 16.21 -6.61 -15.95
CA LYS A 185 17.15 -6.98 -17.02
C LYS A 185 17.58 -5.77 -17.87
N ASN A 186 16.78 -4.70 -17.88
CA ASN A 186 16.97 -3.55 -18.76
C ASN A 186 17.05 -2.21 -17.99
N ILE A 187 17.29 -2.24 -16.70
CA ILE A 187 17.53 -1.07 -15.85
C ILE A 187 19.00 -0.97 -15.48
#